data_75424896b83401370a61562f1c1edc20
#
_entry.id   75424896b83401370a61562f1c1edc20
#
_cell.length_a   1.000
_cell.length_b   1.000
_cell.length_c   1.000
_cell.angle_alpha   90.00
_cell.angle_beta   90.00
_cell.angle_gamma   90.00
#
_symmetry.space_group_name_H-M   'P 1'
#
loop_
_entity.id
_entity.type
_entity.pdbx_description
1 polymer ?
#
loop_
_entity_poly.entity_id
_entity_poly.type
_entity_poly.pdbx_seq_one_letter_code
_entity_poly.pdbx_strand_id
1 'polypeptide(L)'
;MFEEIKNIKSEKSDIRNFGITLGIILLLISGFLFWKGKESYQIFSGIGITLSLIAIAIPSVLKPVYWMWMIFGIILGWFMTRVILSLLFYIIFTSIGLTFRLFGKQFLELQWDKSKESYWNFRTNEHLKKENYEKQF
;
A
#
# COMPACT_ATOMS: atom_id res chain seq x y z
N MET A 1 -7.30 6.18 -8.77
CA MET A 1 -6.90 7.38 -8.00
C MET A 1 -7.88 8.54 -8.14
N PHE A 2 -8.10 9.13 -9.34
CA PHE A 2 -9.06 10.26 -9.49
C PHE A 2 -10.51 9.85 -9.23
N GLU A 3 -10.93 8.66 -9.60
CA GLU A 3 -12.27 8.14 -9.30
C GLU A 3 -12.45 7.85 -7.81
N GLU A 4 -11.43 7.39 -7.11
CA GLU A 4 -11.46 7.15 -5.66
C GLU A 4 -11.63 8.47 -4.89
N ILE A 5 -10.95 9.53 -5.32
CA ILE A 5 -11.09 10.87 -4.73
C ILE A 5 -12.52 11.39 -4.94
N LYS A 6 -13.11 11.15 -6.12
CA LYS A 6 -14.47 11.57 -6.44
C LYS A 6 -15.53 10.79 -5.64
N ASN A 7 -15.21 9.56 -5.26
CA ASN A 7 -16.11 8.66 -4.52
C ASN A 7 -15.91 8.69 -3.00
N ILE A 8 -15.18 9.68 -2.45
CA ILE A 8 -15.05 9.83 -0.99
C ILE A 8 -16.43 10.08 -0.40
N LYS A 9 -17.01 9.04 0.20
CA LYS A 9 -18.23 9.18 0.99
C LYS A 9 -17.90 9.98 2.24
N SER A 10 -18.56 11.11 2.40
CA SER A 10 -18.42 11.97 3.58
C SER A 10 -19.75 12.05 4.33
N GLU A 11 -20.22 10.90 4.80
CA GLU A 11 -21.39 10.86 5.68
C GLU A 11 -21.05 11.50 7.03
N LYS A 12 -22.04 12.10 7.67
CA LYS A 12 -21.84 12.73 8.99
C LYS A 12 -21.30 11.76 10.03
N SER A 13 -21.64 10.47 9.89
CA SER A 13 -21.15 9.39 10.74
C SER A 13 -19.64 9.18 10.60
N ASP A 14 -19.15 9.17 9.36
CA ASP A 14 -17.72 8.95 9.06
C ASP A 14 -16.85 10.09 9.59
N ILE A 15 -17.31 11.33 9.39
CA ILE A 15 -16.61 12.52 9.88
C ILE A 15 -16.57 12.53 11.41
N ARG A 16 -17.69 12.17 12.06
CA ARG A 16 -17.76 12.06 13.51
C ARG A 16 -16.82 11.00 14.05
N ASN A 17 -16.86 9.81 13.48
CA ASN A 17 -15.99 8.70 13.88
C ASN A 17 -14.51 9.06 13.69
N PHE A 18 -14.16 9.69 12.57
CA PHE A 18 -12.81 10.19 12.30
C PHE A 18 -12.36 11.19 13.40
N GLY A 19 -13.18 12.19 13.71
CA GLY A 19 -12.83 13.19 14.71
C GLY A 19 -12.68 12.60 16.12
N ILE A 20 -13.55 11.66 16.50
CA ILE A 20 -13.46 10.95 17.79
C ILE A 20 -12.20 10.10 17.83
N THR A 21 -11.91 9.32 16.76
CA THR A 21 -10.72 8.47 16.70
C THR A 21 -9.44 9.30 16.80
N LEU A 22 -9.37 10.41 16.08
CA LEU A 22 -8.22 11.31 16.13
C LEU A 22 -8.08 11.95 17.52
N GLY A 23 -9.18 12.35 18.12
CA GLY A 23 -9.21 12.87 19.48
C GLY A 23 -8.71 11.86 20.52
N ILE A 24 -9.16 10.61 20.43
CA ILE A 24 -8.70 9.53 21.33
C ILE A 24 -7.20 9.28 21.15
N ILE A 25 -6.69 9.24 19.93
CA ILE A 25 -5.26 9.06 19.67
C ILE A 25 -4.45 10.20 20.33
N LEU A 26 -4.89 11.45 20.18
CA LEU A 26 -4.23 12.60 20.78
C LEU A 26 -4.26 12.54 22.33
N LEU A 27 -5.36 12.06 22.91
CA LEU A 27 -5.46 11.86 24.35
C LEU A 27 -4.56 10.75 24.85
N LEU A 28 -4.41 9.66 24.11
CA LEU A 28 -3.45 8.59 24.42
C LEU A 28 -2.00 9.10 24.37
N ILE A 29 -1.66 9.88 23.35
CA ILE A 29 -0.35 10.53 23.22
C ILE A 29 -0.12 11.47 24.41
N SER A 30 -1.13 12.26 24.78
CA SER A 30 -1.07 13.16 25.93
C SER A 30 -0.82 12.40 27.22
N GLY A 31 -1.53 11.28 27.45
CA GLY A 31 -1.32 10.42 28.61
C GLY A 31 0.13 9.85 28.68
N PHE A 32 0.66 9.43 27.53
CA PHE A 32 2.03 8.96 27.43
C PHE A 32 3.07 10.06 27.72
N LEU A 33 2.82 11.28 27.20
CA LEU A 33 3.68 12.43 27.48
C LEU A 33 3.63 12.86 28.95
N PHE A 34 2.46 12.79 29.57
CA PHE A 34 2.27 13.04 31.00
C PHE A 34 3.08 12.05 31.83
N TRP A 35 3.04 10.76 31.48
CA TRP A 35 3.85 9.75 32.15
C TRP A 35 5.36 10.00 32.04
N LYS A 36 5.81 10.56 30.92
CA LYS A 36 7.22 10.96 30.73
C LYS A 36 7.59 12.32 31.34
N GLY A 37 6.67 13.00 32.02
CA GLY A 37 6.91 14.28 32.65
C GLY A 37 7.17 15.45 31.68
N LYS A 38 6.70 15.34 30.42
CA LYS A 38 6.85 16.40 29.42
C LYS A 38 5.68 17.36 29.49
N GLU A 39 5.92 18.67 29.62
CA GLU A 39 4.90 19.72 29.68
C GLU A 39 4.00 19.79 28.44
N SER A 40 4.47 19.28 27.31
CA SER A 40 3.69 19.25 26.06
C SER A 40 2.37 18.47 26.14
N TYR A 41 2.15 17.66 27.20
CA TYR A 41 0.90 16.90 27.37
C TYR A 41 -0.34 17.81 27.40
N GLN A 42 -0.20 19.04 27.93
CA GLN A 42 -1.32 20.00 28.04
C GLN A 42 -1.85 20.42 26.67
N ILE A 43 -0.95 20.61 25.70
CA ILE A 43 -1.32 20.99 24.33
C ILE A 43 -2.07 19.84 23.66
N PHE A 44 -1.53 18.62 23.75
CA PHE A 44 -2.14 17.43 23.13
C PHE A 44 -3.48 17.08 23.77
N SER A 45 -3.62 17.22 25.10
CA SER A 45 -4.90 17.01 25.77
C SER A 45 -5.94 18.05 25.37
N GLY A 46 -5.55 19.33 25.35
CA GLY A 46 -6.44 20.40 24.92
C GLY A 46 -6.96 20.21 23.50
N ILE A 47 -6.06 19.91 22.53
CA ILE A 47 -6.44 19.66 21.14
C ILE A 47 -7.33 18.40 21.06
N GLY A 48 -6.97 17.31 21.74
CA GLY A 48 -7.72 16.05 21.70
C GLY A 48 -9.14 16.19 22.24
N ILE A 49 -9.31 16.89 23.37
CA ILE A 49 -10.64 17.15 23.95
C ILE A 49 -11.46 18.05 23.02
N THR A 50 -10.89 19.16 22.55
CA THR A 50 -11.58 20.11 21.68
C THR A 50 -12.04 19.43 20.39
N LEU A 51 -11.17 18.63 19.78
CA LEU A 51 -11.48 17.90 18.55
C LEU A 51 -12.61 16.88 18.76
N SER A 52 -12.57 16.14 19.87
CA SER A 52 -13.63 15.18 20.22
C SER A 52 -14.98 15.86 20.45
N LEU A 53 -14.99 16.99 21.14
CA LEU A 53 -16.20 17.77 21.36
C LEU A 53 -16.78 18.31 20.06
N ILE A 54 -15.96 18.88 19.18
CA ILE A 54 -16.39 19.38 17.86
C ILE A 54 -16.92 18.23 17.00
N ALA A 55 -16.29 17.05 17.04
CA ALA A 55 -16.73 15.88 16.30
C ALA A 55 -18.13 15.40 16.72
N ILE A 56 -18.45 15.53 17.99
CA ILE A 56 -19.77 15.14 18.54
C ILE A 56 -20.82 16.24 18.27
N ALA A 57 -20.48 17.51 18.54
CA ALA A 57 -21.41 18.61 18.46
C ALA A 57 -21.69 19.05 17.02
N ILE A 58 -20.65 19.28 16.21
CA ILE A 58 -20.77 19.85 14.87
C ILE A 58 -19.79 19.15 13.92
N PRO A 59 -20.03 17.88 13.52
CA PRO A 59 -19.10 17.14 12.65
C PRO A 59 -18.87 17.84 11.30
N SER A 60 -19.80 18.66 10.83
CA SER A 60 -19.66 19.37 9.55
C SER A 60 -18.44 20.29 9.48
N VAL A 61 -17.97 20.82 10.62
CA VAL A 61 -16.78 21.67 10.69
C VAL A 61 -15.51 20.87 10.39
N LEU A 62 -15.49 19.57 10.70
CA LEU A 62 -14.36 18.69 10.43
C LEU A 62 -14.32 18.18 8.99
N LYS A 63 -15.35 18.42 8.17
CA LYS A 63 -15.43 17.95 6.79
C LYS A 63 -14.21 18.28 5.95
N PRO A 64 -13.66 19.53 5.93
CA PRO A 64 -12.48 19.85 5.14
C PRO A 64 -11.23 19.10 5.64
N VAL A 65 -11.08 18.93 6.95
CA VAL A 65 -9.95 18.19 7.55
C VAL A 65 -10.05 16.70 7.20
N TYR A 66 -11.24 16.12 7.30
CA TYR A 66 -11.52 14.76 6.89
C TYR A 66 -11.20 14.53 5.40
N TRP A 67 -11.60 15.46 4.54
CA TRP A 67 -11.36 15.37 3.11
C TRP A 67 -9.87 15.44 2.77
N MET A 68 -9.14 16.36 3.37
CA MET A 68 -7.68 16.44 3.24
C MET A 68 -6.99 15.14 3.68
N TRP A 69 -7.42 14.58 4.82
CA TRP A 69 -6.91 13.32 5.34
C TRP A 69 -7.16 12.15 4.39
N MET A 70 -8.36 12.05 3.85
CA MET A 70 -8.72 11.00 2.90
C MET A 70 -7.91 11.10 1.60
N ILE A 71 -7.75 12.31 1.05
CA ILE A 71 -6.91 12.54 -0.13
C ILE A 71 -5.46 12.14 0.16
N PHE A 72 -4.93 12.58 1.30
CA PHE A 72 -3.59 12.20 1.72
C PHE A 72 -3.42 10.69 1.84
N GLY A 73 -4.40 9.99 2.43
CA GLY A 73 -4.43 8.54 2.51
C GLY A 73 -4.41 7.84 1.14
N ILE A 74 -5.21 8.34 0.18
CA ILE A 74 -5.25 7.80 -1.18
C ILE A 74 -3.90 7.98 -1.88
N ILE A 75 -3.30 9.17 -1.79
CA ILE A 75 -1.98 9.45 -2.38
C ILE A 75 -0.91 8.57 -1.73
N LEU A 76 -0.92 8.48 -0.41
CA LEU A 76 0.03 7.66 0.33
C LEU A 76 -0.12 6.17 0.00
N GLY A 77 -1.36 5.67 -0.08
CA GLY A 77 -1.65 4.29 -0.47
C GLY A 77 -1.15 3.97 -1.87
N TRP A 78 -1.38 4.87 -2.83
CA TRP A 78 -0.88 4.72 -4.20
C TRP A 78 0.66 4.68 -4.25
N PHE A 79 1.32 5.54 -3.49
CA PHE A 79 2.78 5.56 -3.39
C PHE A 79 3.32 4.29 -2.71
N MET A 80 2.74 3.93 -1.55
CA MET A 80 3.18 2.78 -0.77
C MET A 80 3.00 1.46 -1.50
N THR A 81 1.94 1.31 -2.29
CA THR A 81 1.75 0.11 -3.13
C THR A 81 2.94 -0.10 -4.07
N ARG A 82 3.44 0.96 -4.70
CA ARG A 82 4.61 0.86 -5.58
C ARG A 82 5.89 0.55 -4.81
N VAL A 83 6.08 1.18 -3.67
CA VAL A 83 7.25 0.94 -2.80
C VAL A 83 7.26 -0.52 -2.33
N ILE A 84 6.14 -1.01 -1.82
CA ILE A 84 6.02 -2.38 -1.32
C ILE A 84 6.24 -3.40 -2.45
N LEU A 85 5.62 -3.21 -3.61
CA LEU A 85 5.81 -4.10 -4.76
C LEU A 85 7.26 -4.09 -5.26
N SER A 86 7.91 -2.92 -5.30
CA SER A 86 9.32 -2.82 -5.66
C SER A 86 10.22 -3.53 -4.65
N LEU A 87 10.00 -3.31 -3.36
CA LEU A 87 10.75 -3.98 -2.30
C LEU A 87 10.56 -5.50 -2.37
N LEU A 88 9.33 -5.98 -2.53
CA LEU A 88 9.03 -7.39 -2.71
C LEU A 88 9.77 -7.97 -3.92
N PHE A 89 9.71 -7.27 -5.05
CA PHE A 89 10.41 -7.69 -6.25
C PHE A 89 11.92 -7.80 -6.01
N TYR A 90 12.54 -6.74 -5.51
CA TYR A 90 13.99 -6.74 -5.30
C TYR A 90 14.43 -7.72 -4.21
N ILE A 91 13.71 -7.82 -3.10
CA ILE A 91 14.09 -8.73 -2.02
C ILE A 91 13.87 -10.19 -2.43
N ILE A 92 12.71 -10.54 -2.97
CA ILE A 92 12.38 -11.94 -3.25
C ILE A 92 13.06 -12.40 -4.55
N PHE A 93 12.80 -11.72 -5.66
CA PHE A 93 13.29 -12.18 -6.97
C PHE A 93 14.79 -12.03 -7.12
N THR A 94 15.39 -10.97 -6.59
CA THR A 94 16.84 -10.79 -6.64
C THR A 94 17.55 -11.83 -5.76
N SER A 95 17.03 -12.10 -4.55
CA SER A 95 17.60 -13.10 -3.65
C SER A 95 17.52 -14.51 -4.25
N ILE A 96 16.37 -14.86 -4.84
CA ILE A 96 16.18 -16.12 -5.54
C ILE A 96 17.14 -16.21 -6.73
N GLY A 97 17.18 -15.20 -7.58
CA GLY A 97 18.05 -15.16 -8.76
C GLY A 97 19.53 -15.26 -8.39
N LEU A 98 19.95 -14.55 -7.33
CA LEU A 98 21.33 -14.63 -6.82
C LEU A 98 21.66 -16.02 -6.29
N THR A 99 20.74 -16.61 -5.52
CA THR A 99 20.92 -17.97 -4.98
C THR A 99 21.07 -19.00 -6.09
N PHE A 100 20.20 -18.98 -7.10
CA PHE A 100 20.32 -19.90 -8.23
C PHE A 100 21.60 -19.68 -9.05
N ARG A 101 22.02 -18.44 -9.18
CA ARG A 101 23.29 -18.11 -9.87
C ARG A 101 24.51 -18.63 -9.10
N LEU A 102 24.50 -18.58 -7.77
CA LEU A 102 25.53 -19.15 -6.92
C LEU A 102 25.60 -20.69 -7.04
N PHE A 103 24.45 -21.34 -7.25
CA PHE A 103 24.37 -22.79 -7.50
C PHE A 103 24.63 -23.17 -8.97
N GLY A 104 25.06 -22.24 -9.81
CA GLY A 104 25.36 -22.49 -11.21
C GLY A 104 24.16 -22.80 -12.11
N LYS A 105 22.93 -22.65 -11.60
CA LYS A 105 21.70 -22.84 -12.37
C LYS A 105 21.33 -21.53 -13.06
N GLN A 106 21.40 -21.51 -14.38
CA GLN A 106 20.95 -20.38 -15.21
C GLN A 106 19.61 -20.78 -15.84
N PHE A 107 18.55 -20.04 -15.54
CA PHE A 107 17.21 -20.25 -16.13
C PHE A 107 17.08 -19.67 -17.54
N LEU A 108 17.95 -18.72 -17.88
CA LEU A 108 17.95 -18.04 -19.17
C LEU A 108 19.35 -18.18 -19.78
N GLU A 109 19.39 -18.59 -21.02
CA GLU A 109 20.61 -18.57 -21.82
C GLU A 109 20.96 -17.11 -22.15
N LEU A 110 21.77 -16.47 -21.27
CA LEU A 110 22.19 -15.07 -21.42
C LEU A 110 23.37 -14.89 -22.38
N GLN A 111 24.02 -15.97 -22.75
CA GLN A 111 25.19 -15.93 -23.65
C GLN A 111 24.70 -15.92 -25.09
N TRP A 112 25.08 -14.88 -25.82
CA TRP A 112 24.90 -14.85 -27.24
C TRP A 112 25.92 -15.76 -27.91
N ASP A 113 25.46 -16.88 -28.40
CA ASP A 113 26.29 -17.85 -29.13
C ASP A 113 26.23 -17.54 -30.64
N LYS A 114 27.32 -16.99 -31.16
CA LYS A 114 27.45 -16.63 -32.59
C LYS A 114 27.45 -17.85 -33.54
N SER A 115 27.55 -19.07 -33.00
CA SER A 115 27.53 -20.29 -33.79
C SER A 115 26.12 -20.79 -34.10
N LYS A 116 25.12 -20.30 -33.41
CA LYS A 116 23.70 -20.66 -33.61
C LYS A 116 23.09 -19.81 -34.73
N GLU A 117 22.63 -20.45 -35.79
CA GLU A 117 21.89 -19.77 -36.88
C GLU A 117 20.59 -19.15 -36.43
N SER A 118 19.93 -19.71 -35.43
CA SER A 118 18.66 -19.20 -34.85
C SER A 118 18.47 -19.62 -33.40
N TYR A 119 17.93 -18.71 -32.61
CA TYR A 119 17.47 -18.99 -31.24
C TYR A 119 16.01 -19.44 -31.18
N TRP A 120 15.38 -19.58 -32.37
CA TRP A 120 14.01 -20.01 -32.45
C TRP A 120 13.89 -21.50 -32.26
N ASN A 121 13.30 -21.95 -31.17
CA ASN A 121 13.01 -23.35 -30.92
C ASN A 121 11.70 -23.72 -31.61
N PHE A 122 11.79 -24.41 -32.75
CA PHE A 122 10.61 -24.92 -33.42
C PHE A 122 9.99 -26.01 -32.56
N ARG A 123 8.73 -25.82 -32.23
CA ARG A 123 7.94 -26.84 -31.54
C ARG A 123 7.74 -28.01 -32.51
N THR A 124 8.32 -29.14 -32.22
CA THR A 124 8.03 -30.38 -32.97
C THR A 124 6.55 -30.68 -32.81
N ASN A 125 5.86 -30.85 -33.93
CA ASN A 125 4.43 -31.08 -34.03
C ASN A 125 4.05 -32.48 -33.53
N GLU A 126 4.39 -32.86 -32.32
CA GLU A 126 3.86 -34.05 -31.68
C GLU A 126 2.43 -33.75 -31.24
N HIS A 127 1.51 -34.23 -32.08
CA HIS A 127 0.07 -34.32 -31.81
C HIS A 127 -0.66 -33.02 -31.45
N LEU A 128 -0.76 -32.15 -32.44
CA LEU A 128 -1.74 -31.05 -32.45
C LEU A 128 -3.16 -31.65 -32.63
N LYS A 129 -3.63 -32.51 -31.72
CA LYS A 129 -5.03 -32.89 -31.66
C LYS A 129 -5.82 -31.71 -31.16
N LYS A 130 -6.97 -31.44 -31.81
CA LYS A 130 -7.88 -30.34 -31.47
C LYS A 130 -8.26 -30.34 -29.99
N GLU A 131 -8.36 -31.52 -29.39
CA GLU A 131 -8.64 -31.80 -27.97
C GLU A 131 -7.59 -31.25 -27.00
N ASN A 132 -6.32 -31.07 -27.45
CA ASN A 132 -5.25 -30.51 -26.61
C ASN A 132 -5.33 -28.99 -26.48
N TYR A 133 -6.06 -28.32 -27.37
CA TYR A 133 -6.30 -26.87 -27.28
C TYR A 133 -7.51 -26.52 -26.42
N GLU A 134 -8.40 -27.50 -26.16
CA GLU A 134 -9.56 -27.34 -25.31
C GLU A 134 -9.22 -27.54 -23.83
N LYS A 135 -8.09 -28.22 -23.53
CA LYS A 135 -7.59 -28.39 -22.18
C LYS A 135 -6.56 -27.30 -21.90
N GLN A 136 -6.94 -26.33 -21.09
CA GLN A 136 -6.06 -25.24 -20.66
C GLN A 136 -5.04 -25.67 -19.57
N PHE A 137 -5.16 -26.87 -19.05
CA PHE A 137 -4.28 -27.48 -18.04
C PHE A 137 -4.02 -28.95 -18.36
#